data_eb28435d34fb1876a8cabaf8002a21ac
#
_entry.id   eb28435d34fb1876a8cabaf8002a21ac
#
_cell.length_a   1.000
_cell.length_b   1.000
_cell.length_c   1.000
_cell.angle_alpha   90.00
_cell.angle_beta   90.00
_cell.angle_gamma   90.00
#
_symmetry.space_group_name_H-M   'P 1'
#
loop_
_entity.id
_entity.type
_entity.pdbx_description
1 polymer ?
#
loop_
_entity_poly.entity_id
_entity_poly.type
_entity_poly.pdbx_seq_one_letter_code
_entity_poly.pdbx_strand_id
1 'polypeptide(L)'
;MAKRIALLAAIAALVVTSMAVASGGGKTLSWQLTPTGSTARLRGLSAVDHKVAWASGSLGTVLRTVDRGKTWASVGPPGTSTLQFRDIEAFGRNRAVILSIGNGGDSRVYWTEDAGAHWTLGFQNADPTAFYDCMAFFDRKHGLALSDPVNGKFRIISTSDGGRSWSVVNADMPPALPGEFAFAASGQCLVTVDDQHGHSGRSRHEGHDKWGKWSHHGHGGKEGDEAWFATGGGAQSRVFRTTDGGQTWKVSATPIPSGPSSGIFALAFRDDEHGFAVGGDFAAPVPNPNNLALTKDGGNTWKVAKTVPNEYRSGAHWIDDRSALVVGPTGSDVSFDRGNTWRGFDEGSFDTVDCAGGHACWAAGEQGRVAYLVAKKP
;
A
#
# COMPACT_ATOMS: atom_id res chain seq x y z
N MET A 1 50.71 23.52 -42.50
CA MET A 1 49.49 24.31 -42.08
C MET A 1 48.33 23.34 -41.77
N ALA A 2 48.15 23.05 -40.52
CA ALA A 2 47.07 22.14 -40.05
C ALA A 2 46.03 22.99 -39.30
N LYS A 3 44.84 23.11 -39.87
CA LYS A 3 43.68 23.78 -39.19
C LYS A 3 43.06 22.83 -38.20
N ARG A 4 43.10 23.19 -36.91
CA ARG A 4 42.33 22.55 -35.83
C ARG A 4 40.91 23.08 -35.89
N ILE A 5 39.93 22.20 -36.09
CA ILE A 5 38.49 22.46 -35.95
C ILE A 5 38.14 22.08 -34.51
N ALA A 6 37.77 23.06 -33.70
CA ALA A 6 37.22 22.84 -32.37
C ALA A 6 35.70 22.58 -32.48
N LEU A 7 35.27 21.40 -32.05
CA LEU A 7 33.85 21.02 -31.96
C LEU A 7 33.31 21.47 -30.60
N LEU A 8 32.52 22.51 -30.56
CA LEU A 8 31.74 22.91 -29.37
C LEU A 8 30.50 22.03 -29.26
N ALA A 9 30.50 21.16 -28.27
CA ALA A 9 29.28 20.43 -27.88
C ALA A 9 28.42 21.32 -27.01
N ALA A 10 27.29 21.81 -27.52
CA ALA A 10 26.28 22.50 -26.74
C ALA A 10 25.42 21.46 -26.01
N ILE A 11 25.54 21.41 -24.69
CA ILE A 11 24.64 20.65 -23.82
C ILE A 11 23.36 21.48 -23.67
N ALA A 12 22.30 21.10 -24.36
CA ALA A 12 20.97 21.65 -24.14
C ALA A 12 20.39 21.04 -22.86
N ALA A 13 20.37 21.80 -21.77
CA ALA A 13 19.63 21.47 -20.58
C ALA A 13 18.13 21.61 -20.88
N LEU A 14 17.43 20.48 -20.95
CA LEU A 14 15.98 20.45 -21.06
C LEU A 14 15.41 20.85 -19.68
N VAL A 15 14.99 22.11 -19.56
CA VAL A 15 14.20 22.58 -18.42
C VAL A 15 12.76 22.10 -18.65
N VAL A 16 12.38 21.02 -18.01
CA VAL A 16 10.98 20.60 -17.94
C VAL A 16 10.27 21.53 -16.97
N THR A 17 9.62 22.54 -17.51
CA THR A 17 8.69 23.40 -16.76
C THR A 17 7.40 22.63 -16.54
N SER A 18 7.20 22.11 -15.33
CA SER A 18 5.89 21.61 -14.90
C SER A 18 4.89 22.78 -14.87
N MET A 19 3.90 22.73 -15.73
CA MET A 19 2.78 23.68 -15.68
C MET A 19 1.93 23.37 -14.45
N ALA A 20 2.02 24.21 -13.43
CA ALA A 20 1.11 24.23 -12.31
C ALA A 20 -0.25 24.74 -12.78
N VAL A 21 -1.26 23.89 -12.83
CA VAL A 21 -2.65 24.32 -13.04
C VAL A 21 -3.15 24.97 -11.75
N ALA A 22 -3.19 26.29 -11.74
CA ALA A 22 -3.79 27.06 -10.67
C ALA A 22 -5.32 26.96 -10.75
N SER A 23 -5.97 26.43 -9.71
CA SER A 23 -7.40 26.63 -9.50
C SER A 23 -7.71 26.78 -8.00
N GLY A 24 -8.21 27.96 -7.66
CA GLY A 24 -9.01 28.28 -6.48
C GLY A 24 -8.49 27.83 -5.11
N GLY A 25 -7.88 28.74 -4.34
CA GLY A 25 -7.82 28.74 -2.85
C GLY A 25 -7.27 27.51 -2.11
N GLY A 26 -6.62 26.53 -2.78
CA GLY A 26 -6.24 25.26 -2.19
C GLY A 26 -4.73 25.04 -2.18
N LYS A 27 -4.22 24.42 -1.13
CA LYS A 27 -2.83 23.95 -1.02
C LYS A 27 -2.42 23.22 -2.31
N THR A 28 -1.32 23.61 -2.92
CA THR A 28 -0.72 22.90 -4.06
C THR A 28 0.14 21.77 -3.52
N LEU A 29 -0.20 20.54 -3.86
CA LEU A 29 0.60 19.36 -3.53
C LEU A 29 1.65 19.11 -4.60
N SER A 30 2.80 18.60 -4.20
CA SER A 30 3.83 18.09 -5.11
C SER A 30 4.68 17.01 -4.43
N TRP A 31 5.25 16.10 -5.22
CA TRP A 31 6.23 15.14 -4.75
C TRP A 31 7.64 15.75 -4.78
N GLN A 32 8.32 15.70 -3.66
CA GLN A 32 9.74 16.03 -3.58
C GLN A 32 10.54 14.72 -3.64
N LEU A 33 11.27 14.50 -4.73
CA LEU A 33 12.10 13.31 -4.90
C LEU A 33 13.23 13.26 -3.86
N THR A 34 13.48 12.06 -3.36
CA THR A 34 14.54 11.73 -2.42
C THR A 34 15.41 10.62 -3.04
N PRO A 35 16.60 10.96 -3.60
CA PRO A 35 17.42 9.99 -4.31
C PRO A 35 17.87 8.84 -3.42
N THR A 36 17.59 7.60 -3.82
CA THR A 36 17.96 6.41 -3.04
C THR A 36 19.28 5.78 -3.47
N GLY A 37 19.74 6.06 -4.66
CA GLY A 37 20.89 5.37 -5.28
C GLY A 37 20.58 3.95 -5.76
N SER A 38 19.35 3.45 -5.59
CA SER A 38 18.89 2.13 -6.04
C SER A 38 18.30 2.20 -7.45
N THR A 39 18.39 1.09 -8.18
CA THR A 39 17.69 0.88 -9.46
C THR A 39 16.52 -0.09 -9.34
N ALA A 40 16.25 -0.60 -8.14
CA ALA A 40 15.16 -1.54 -7.88
C ALA A 40 13.80 -0.88 -8.10
N ARG A 41 12.80 -1.65 -8.53
CA ARG A 41 11.41 -1.23 -8.48
C ARG A 41 10.90 -1.43 -7.06
N LEU A 42 10.57 -0.33 -6.39
CA LEU A 42 10.12 -0.29 -5.00
C LEU A 42 8.59 -0.33 -4.95
N ARG A 43 8.04 -1.37 -4.33
CA ARG A 43 6.60 -1.60 -4.27
C ARG A 43 6.04 -1.74 -2.87
N GLY A 44 6.86 -2.12 -1.88
CA GLY A 44 6.52 -2.02 -0.47
C GLY A 44 7.01 -0.68 0.08
N LEU A 45 6.20 -0.05 0.92
CA LEU A 45 6.51 1.22 1.57
C LEU A 45 5.81 1.30 2.92
N SER A 46 6.57 1.65 3.96
CA SER A 46 6.00 1.92 5.28
C SER A 46 6.57 3.22 5.84
N ALA A 47 5.70 4.20 6.01
CA ALA A 47 5.98 5.51 6.58
C ALA A 47 5.82 5.44 8.10
N VAL A 48 6.90 5.70 8.84
CA VAL A 48 6.85 5.72 10.32
C VAL A 48 6.55 7.13 10.83
N ASP A 49 7.20 8.12 10.26
CA ASP A 49 7.02 9.53 10.58
C ASP A 49 7.62 10.45 9.49
N HIS A 50 7.73 11.76 9.76
CA HIS A 50 8.35 12.73 8.84
C HIS A 50 9.80 12.44 8.48
N LYS A 51 10.53 11.64 9.26
CA LYS A 51 11.96 11.40 9.10
C LYS A 51 12.26 9.96 8.73
N VAL A 52 11.43 9.04 9.18
CA VAL A 52 11.66 7.59 9.10
C VAL A 52 10.68 6.97 8.12
N ALA A 53 11.21 6.32 7.11
CA ALA A 53 10.45 5.48 6.19
C ALA A 53 11.29 4.28 5.76
N TRP A 54 10.61 3.21 5.40
CA TRP A 54 11.18 2.00 4.85
C TRP A 54 10.56 1.73 3.48
N ALA A 55 11.36 1.27 2.54
CA ALA A 55 10.88 0.86 1.22
C ALA A 55 11.49 -0.48 0.83
N SER A 56 10.71 -1.34 0.18
CA SER A 56 11.16 -2.65 -0.28
C SER A 56 10.81 -2.87 -1.75
N GLY A 57 11.51 -3.80 -2.41
CA GLY A 57 11.30 -4.00 -3.84
C GLY A 57 12.04 -5.19 -4.44
N SER A 58 12.24 -5.12 -5.75
CA SER A 58 12.95 -6.12 -6.52
C SER A 58 14.42 -6.25 -6.11
N LEU A 59 15.08 -7.31 -6.54
CA LEU A 59 16.49 -7.57 -6.29
C LEU A 59 16.86 -7.70 -4.79
N GLY A 60 15.93 -8.19 -3.96
CA GLY A 60 16.13 -8.31 -2.52
C GLY A 60 16.29 -6.98 -1.80
N THR A 61 15.88 -5.89 -2.42
CA THR A 61 16.12 -4.53 -1.93
C THR A 61 15.22 -4.20 -0.74
N VAL A 62 15.84 -3.71 0.34
CA VAL A 62 15.16 -2.99 1.42
C VAL A 62 15.98 -1.74 1.72
N LEU A 63 15.33 -0.60 1.70
CA LEU A 63 15.91 0.72 1.95
C LEU A 63 15.29 1.33 3.20
N ARG A 64 16.09 2.08 3.95
CA ARG A 64 15.61 2.79 5.14
C ARG A 64 16.21 4.20 5.20
N THR A 65 15.37 5.18 5.51
CA THR A 65 15.80 6.55 5.86
C THR A 65 15.43 6.90 7.30
N VAL A 66 16.20 7.81 7.90
CA VAL A 66 15.91 8.38 9.24
C VAL A 66 16.07 9.91 9.26
N ASP A 67 16.23 10.51 8.10
CA ASP A 67 16.56 11.93 7.93
C ASP A 67 15.70 12.62 6.85
N ARG A 68 14.47 12.13 6.65
CA ARG A 68 13.52 12.60 5.64
C ARG A 68 14.02 12.37 4.21
N GLY A 69 14.63 11.20 3.95
CA GLY A 69 15.10 10.82 2.63
C GLY A 69 16.31 11.59 2.13
N LYS A 70 17.03 12.33 3.00
CA LYS A 70 18.31 12.93 2.62
C LYS A 70 19.35 11.86 2.35
N THR A 71 19.30 10.78 3.12
CA THR A 71 20.08 9.56 2.91
C THR A 71 19.21 8.32 3.04
N TRP A 72 19.56 7.28 2.27
CA TRP A 72 18.95 5.97 2.31
C TRP A 72 20.02 4.91 2.52
N ALA A 73 19.82 4.07 3.52
CA ALA A 73 20.68 2.92 3.77
C ALA A 73 20.06 1.67 3.12
N SER A 74 20.88 0.88 2.41
CA SER A 74 20.49 -0.46 1.96
C SER A 74 20.64 -1.43 3.13
N VAL A 75 19.53 -2.04 3.55
CA VAL A 75 19.44 -2.85 4.78
C VAL A 75 18.74 -4.19 4.54
N GLY A 76 18.66 -4.66 3.30
CA GLY A 76 17.99 -5.92 2.94
C GLY A 76 18.71 -7.17 3.45
N PRO A 77 17.99 -8.29 3.62
CA PRO A 77 18.59 -9.55 4.05
C PRO A 77 19.67 -10.04 3.06
N PRO A 78 20.82 -10.50 3.52
CA PRO A 78 21.84 -11.04 2.62
C PRO A 78 21.35 -12.32 1.92
N GLY A 79 21.80 -12.53 0.68
CA GLY A 79 21.45 -13.73 -0.11
C GLY A 79 20.05 -13.75 -0.70
N THR A 80 19.34 -12.60 -0.72
CA THR A 80 17.97 -12.48 -1.22
C THR A 80 17.84 -11.71 -2.54
N SER A 81 18.92 -11.54 -3.29
CA SER A 81 18.96 -10.75 -4.53
C SER A 81 18.02 -11.25 -5.65
N THR A 82 17.54 -12.49 -5.57
CA THR A 82 16.54 -13.05 -6.49
C THR A 82 15.11 -12.78 -6.05
N LEU A 83 14.88 -12.38 -4.79
CA LEU A 83 13.56 -12.17 -4.23
C LEU A 83 13.01 -10.78 -4.58
N GLN A 84 11.69 -10.69 -4.60
CA GLN A 84 10.95 -9.46 -4.80
C GLN A 84 10.14 -9.15 -3.56
N PHE A 85 10.61 -8.22 -2.73
CA PHE A 85 9.89 -7.76 -1.55
C PHE A 85 8.83 -6.76 -1.97
N ARG A 86 7.57 -7.22 -1.99
CA ARG A 86 6.42 -6.43 -2.44
C ARG A 86 5.68 -5.74 -1.32
N ASP A 87 5.99 -6.13 -0.08
CA ASP A 87 5.35 -5.56 1.09
C ASP A 87 6.34 -5.40 2.24
N ILE A 88 6.11 -4.37 3.05
CA ILE A 88 6.91 -4.04 4.23
C ILE A 88 6.06 -3.33 5.27
N GLU A 89 6.11 -3.81 6.51
CA GLU A 89 5.48 -3.19 7.66
C GLU A 89 6.54 -2.77 8.69
N ALA A 90 6.63 -1.47 8.99
CA ALA A 90 7.60 -0.92 9.90
C ALA A 90 6.96 -0.41 11.20
N PHE A 91 7.30 -1.03 12.32
CA PHE A 91 6.79 -0.66 13.64
C PHE A 91 7.67 0.38 14.34
N GLY A 92 8.44 1.14 13.57
CA GLY A 92 9.33 2.19 14.02
C GLY A 92 10.68 2.19 13.32
N ARG A 93 11.66 2.86 13.96
CA ARG A 93 12.99 3.03 13.37
C ARG A 93 13.76 1.73 13.19
N ASN A 94 13.55 0.74 14.06
CA ASN A 94 14.42 -0.43 14.18
C ASN A 94 13.73 -1.73 13.82
N ARG A 95 12.40 -1.78 13.89
CA ARG A 95 11.64 -3.01 13.68
C ARG A 95 10.84 -2.93 12.39
N ALA A 96 10.97 -3.96 11.56
CA ALA A 96 10.19 -4.13 10.34
C ALA A 96 9.98 -5.61 10.02
N VAL A 97 8.91 -5.89 9.27
CA VAL A 97 8.59 -7.19 8.66
C VAL A 97 8.48 -6.98 7.16
N ILE A 98 9.01 -7.88 6.36
CA ILE A 98 8.94 -7.82 4.89
C ILE A 98 8.43 -9.12 4.33
N LEU A 99 7.65 -9.03 3.25
CA LEU A 99 7.12 -10.17 2.50
C LEU A 99 7.70 -10.18 1.09
N SER A 100 8.31 -11.31 0.68
CA SER A 100 8.61 -11.56 -0.73
C SER A 100 7.50 -12.36 -1.39
N ILE A 101 7.19 -11.98 -2.64
CA ILE A 101 6.28 -12.72 -3.50
C ILE A 101 7.02 -13.82 -4.26
N GLY A 102 6.28 -14.79 -4.76
CA GLY A 102 6.76 -15.85 -5.65
C GLY A 102 6.11 -17.19 -5.34
N ASN A 103 6.26 -18.14 -6.27
CA ASN A 103 5.72 -19.47 -6.08
C ASN A 103 6.54 -20.25 -5.04
N GLY A 104 5.87 -21.09 -4.25
CA GLY A 104 6.56 -21.96 -3.31
C GLY A 104 7.52 -21.21 -2.39
N GLY A 105 8.74 -21.67 -2.28
CA GLY A 105 9.75 -21.16 -1.37
C GLY A 105 10.26 -19.74 -1.64
N ASP A 106 9.82 -19.06 -2.69
CA ASP A 106 10.11 -17.64 -2.93
C ASP A 106 9.17 -16.70 -2.17
N SER A 107 7.99 -17.16 -1.78
CA SER A 107 7.13 -16.47 -0.82
C SER A 107 7.69 -16.65 0.59
N ARG A 108 8.27 -15.59 1.16
CA ARG A 108 8.92 -15.60 2.48
C ARG A 108 8.58 -14.36 3.27
N VAL A 109 8.55 -14.50 4.59
CA VAL A 109 8.48 -13.38 5.51
C VAL A 109 9.77 -13.32 6.33
N TYR A 110 10.40 -12.15 6.38
CA TYR A 110 11.54 -11.87 7.25
C TYR A 110 11.18 -10.75 8.22
N TRP A 111 11.83 -10.75 9.38
CA TRP A 111 11.69 -9.69 10.38
C TRP A 111 13.04 -9.23 10.90
N THR A 112 13.10 -7.98 11.35
CA THR A 112 14.26 -7.34 12.01
C THR A 112 13.82 -6.53 13.22
N GLU A 113 14.72 -6.36 14.21
CA GLU A 113 14.55 -5.48 15.37
C GLU A 113 15.73 -4.52 15.56
N ASP A 114 16.71 -4.58 14.68
CA ASP A 114 17.96 -3.82 14.77
C ASP A 114 18.23 -2.97 13.53
N ALA A 115 17.15 -2.41 12.97
CA ALA A 115 17.22 -1.51 11.82
C ALA A 115 17.68 -2.17 10.51
N GLY A 116 17.52 -3.49 10.40
CA GLY A 116 17.93 -4.28 9.24
C GLY A 116 19.39 -4.71 9.27
N ALA A 117 20.10 -4.56 10.40
CA ALA A 117 21.44 -5.10 10.56
C ALA A 117 21.43 -6.65 10.52
N HIS A 118 20.39 -7.25 11.10
CA HIS A 118 20.11 -8.68 11.01
C HIS A 118 18.65 -8.92 10.65
N TRP A 119 18.42 -9.94 9.83
CA TRP A 119 17.09 -10.42 9.47
C TRP A 119 16.94 -11.89 9.81
N THR A 120 15.78 -12.24 10.34
CA THR A 120 15.42 -13.62 10.65
C THR A 120 14.26 -14.04 9.76
N LEU A 121 14.34 -15.24 9.21
CA LEU A 121 13.25 -15.85 8.45
C LEU A 121 12.14 -16.28 9.42
N GLY A 122 10.96 -15.65 9.30
CA GLY A 122 9.77 -15.96 10.10
C GLY A 122 8.85 -16.97 9.43
N PHE A 123 8.86 -16.98 8.08
CA PHE A 123 8.05 -17.90 7.30
C PHE A 123 8.68 -18.17 5.94
N GLN A 124 8.61 -19.42 5.50
CA GLN A 124 8.86 -19.81 4.13
C GLN A 124 7.75 -20.74 3.66
N ASN A 125 7.11 -20.38 2.57
CA ASN A 125 6.04 -21.18 1.98
C ASN A 125 6.60 -22.51 1.48
N ALA A 126 5.97 -23.62 1.87
CA ALA A 126 6.31 -24.97 1.42
C ALA A 126 5.39 -25.50 0.31
N ASP A 127 4.26 -24.83 0.05
CA ASP A 127 3.30 -25.25 -0.97
C ASP A 127 3.67 -24.62 -2.33
N PRO A 128 4.03 -25.40 -3.35
CA PRO A 128 4.45 -24.86 -4.64
C PRO A 128 3.33 -24.14 -5.41
N THR A 129 2.07 -24.30 -5.00
CA THR A 129 0.91 -23.68 -5.63
C THR A 129 0.48 -22.38 -4.97
N ALA A 130 0.98 -22.08 -3.77
CA ALA A 130 0.68 -20.84 -3.08
C ALA A 130 1.64 -19.72 -3.51
N PHE A 131 1.08 -18.51 -3.66
CA PHE A 131 1.79 -17.29 -4.00
C PHE A 131 1.29 -16.17 -3.09
N TYR A 132 2.13 -15.74 -2.13
CA TYR A 132 1.74 -14.70 -1.18
C TYR A 132 1.96 -13.31 -1.75
N ASP A 133 0.94 -12.45 -1.67
CA ASP A 133 0.85 -11.16 -2.35
C ASP A 133 1.12 -9.97 -1.46
N CYS A 134 0.51 -9.95 -0.27
CA CYS A 134 0.50 -8.82 0.66
C CYS A 134 0.28 -9.28 2.10
N MET A 135 0.61 -8.40 3.05
CA MET A 135 0.39 -8.60 4.47
C MET A 135 -0.11 -7.31 5.12
N ALA A 136 -0.82 -7.43 6.23
CA ALA A 136 -1.27 -6.29 7.04
C ALA A 136 -1.28 -6.66 8.52
N PHE A 137 -1.11 -5.68 9.40
CA PHE A 137 -1.10 -5.89 10.83
C PHE A 137 -2.21 -5.11 11.52
N PHE A 138 -2.95 -5.79 12.41
CA PHE A 138 -3.94 -5.17 13.28
C PHE A 138 -3.29 -4.35 14.41
N ASP A 139 -2.12 -4.80 14.85
CA ASP A 139 -1.29 -4.19 15.88
C ASP A 139 0.17 -4.65 15.74
N ARG A 140 1.02 -4.32 16.71
CA ARG A 140 2.44 -4.70 16.67
C ARG A 140 2.71 -6.21 16.80
N LYS A 141 1.68 -7.04 17.05
CA LYS A 141 1.80 -8.50 17.27
C LYS A 141 1.00 -9.31 16.28
N HIS A 142 -0.22 -8.88 15.98
CA HIS A 142 -1.18 -9.65 15.21
C HIS A 142 -1.24 -9.14 13.78
N GLY A 143 -1.12 -10.05 12.82
CA GLY A 143 -1.17 -9.72 11.41
C GLY A 143 -1.59 -10.90 10.55
N LEU A 144 -1.93 -10.60 9.31
CA LEU A 144 -2.33 -11.55 8.28
C LEU A 144 -1.43 -11.39 7.05
N ALA A 145 -1.25 -12.46 6.29
CA ALA A 145 -0.76 -12.39 4.91
C ALA A 145 -1.63 -13.24 4.00
N LEU A 146 -1.86 -12.72 2.81
CA LEU A 146 -2.76 -13.23 1.79
C LEU A 146 -1.98 -13.93 0.70
N SER A 147 -2.42 -15.12 0.29
CA SER A 147 -1.99 -15.80 -0.92
C SER A 147 -3.12 -15.92 -1.92
N ASP A 148 -2.78 -15.94 -3.19
CA ASP A 148 -3.64 -16.39 -4.27
C ASP A 148 -4.35 -17.72 -3.94
N PRO A 149 -5.44 -18.04 -4.66
CA PRO A 149 -6.23 -19.23 -4.37
C PRO A 149 -5.44 -20.53 -4.47
N VAL A 150 -5.51 -21.32 -3.42
CA VAL A 150 -5.04 -22.70 -3.36
C VAL A 150 -6.26 -23.62 -3.21
N ASN A 151 -6.43 -24.55 -4.15
CA ASN A 151 -7.61 -25.42 -4.20
C ASN A 151 -8.94 -24.66 -4.24
N GLY A 152 -8.98 -23.52 -4.96
CA GLY A 152 -10.18 -22.71 -5.17
C GLY A 152 -10.58 -21.77 -4.02
N LYS A 153 -9.70 -21.58 -3.02
CA LYS A 153 -9.89 -20.62 -1.93
C LYS A 153 -8.60 -19.81 -1.71
N PHE A 154 -8.74 -18.53 -1.41
CA PHE A 154 -7.62 -17.71 -0.96
C PHE A 154 -7.04 -18.30 0.33
N ARG A 155 -5.72 -18.28 0.45
CA ARG A 155 -5.05 -18.79 1.65
C ARG A 155 -4.58 -17.62 2.52
N ILE A 156 -4.83 -17.76 3.81
CA ILE A 156 -4.40 -16.79 4.82
C ILE A 156 -3.39 -17.47 5.74
N ILE A 157 -2.33 -16.75 6.07
CA ILE A 157 -1.49 -17.08 7.24
C ILE A 157 -1.60 -15.93 8.25
N SER A 158 -1.46 -16.25 9.53
CA SER A 158 -1.51 -15.28 10.62
C SER A 158 -0.29 -15.36 11.51
N THR A 159 0.02 -14.25 12.15
CA THR A 159 1.01 -14.13 13.21
C THR A 159 0.37 -13.55 14.47
N SER A 160 0.87 -13.94 15.65
CA SER A 160 0.53 -13.36 16.96
C SER A 160 1.76 -12.90 17.75
N ASP A 161 2.93 -12.95 17.13
CA ASP A 161 4.21 -12.59 17.73
C ASP A 161 4.97 -11.51 16.96
N GLY A 162 4.24 -10.80 16.07
CA GLY A 162 4.74 -9.68 15.31
C GLY A 162 5.60 -10.06 14.12
N GLY A 163 5.21 -11.13 13.46
CA GLY A 163 5.86 -11.60 12.24
C GLY A 163 7.05 -12.53 12.46
N ARG A 164 7.31 -12.92 13.73
CA ARG A 164 8.42 -13.86 14.04
C ARG A 164 8.09 -15.29 13.63
N SER A 165 6.81 -15.66 13.71
CA SER A 165 6.29 -16.93 13.18
C SER A 165 4.92 -16.75 12.57
N TRP A 166 4.56 -17.62 11.63
CA TRP A 166 3.31 -17.59 10.90
C TRP A 166 2.72 -18.99 10.74
N SER A 167 1.39 -19.07 10.80
CA SER A 167 0.65 -20.32 10.66
C SER A 167 -0.52 -20.15 9.69
N VAL A 168 -0.81 -21.20 8.91
CA VAL A 168 -1.97 -21.22 8.00
C VAL A 168 -3.26 -21.18 8.82
N VAL A 169 -4.15 -20.25 8.48
CA VAL A 169 -5.49 -20.15 9.07
C VAL A 169 -6.44 -21.03 8.27
N ASN A 170 -7.21 -21.87 8.97
CA ASN A 170 -8.31 -22.59 8.35
C ASN A 170 -9.54 -21.67 8.26
N ALA A 171 -9.46 -20.67 7.39
CA ALA A 171 -10.46 -19.64 7.26
C ALA A 171 -11.76 -20.17 6.62
N ASP A 172 -12.91 -19.79 7.20
CA ASP A 172 -14.20 -19.94 6.54
C ASP A 172 -14.43 -18.75 5.61
N MET A 173 -14.32 -19.00 4.29
CA MET A 173 -14.47 -17.95 3.29
C MET A 173 -15.14 -18.47 2.02
N PRO A 174 -15.84 -17.57 1.28
CA PRO A 174 -16.35 -17.87 -0.04
C PRO A 174 -15.25 -18.33 -1.01
N PRO A 175 -15.55 -19.24 -1.95
CA PRO A 175 -14.56 -19.69 -2.93
C PRO A 175 -14.16 -18.55 -3.88
N ALA A 176 -12.95 -18.65 -4.42
CA ALA A 176 -12.50 -17.83 -5.51
C ALA A 176 -13.29 -18.14 -6.81
N LEU A 177 -13.52 -17.11 -7.60
CA LEU A 177 -14.07 -17.27 -8.95
C LEU A 177 -12.99 -17.81 -9.89
N PRO A 178 -13.38 -18.45 -11.01
CA PRO A 178 -12.40 -18.86 -12.04
C PRO A 178 -11.55 -17.67 -12.52
N GLY A 179 -10.23 -17.82 -12.45
CA GLY A 179 -9.27 -16.79 -12.84
C GLY A 179 -9.14 -15.61 -11.87
N GLU A 180 -9.75 -15.67 -10.69
CA GLU A 180 -9.64 -14.63 -9.68
C GLU A 180 -8.35 -14.80 -8.86
N PHE A 181 -7.66 -13.67 -8.62
CA PHE A 181 -6.44 -13.60 -7.81
C PHE A 181 -6.29 -12.19 -7.18
N ALA A 182 -5.36 -12.05 -6.25
CA ALA A 182 -4.96 -10.77 -5.70
C ALA A 182 -3.87 -10.11 -6.57
N PHE A 183 -3.64 -8.83 -6.39
CA PHE A 183 -2.61 -8.11 -7.14
C PHE A 183 -1.52 -7.60 -6.22
N ALA A 184 -0.37 -8.25 -6.23
CA ALA A 184 0.83 -7.85 -5.46
C ALA A 184 1.50 -6.60 -6.07
N ALA A 185 0.79 -5.49 -6.14
CA ALA A 185 1.28 -4.26 -6.79
C ALA A 185 1.97 -3.30 -5.83
N SER A 186 1.45 -3.18 -4.59
CA SER A 186 1.89 -2.17 -3.63
C SER A 186 1.86 -2.61 -2.16
N GLY A 187 1.58 -3.89 -1.87
CA GLY A 187 1.27 -4.36 -0.52
C GLY A 187 -0.16 -4.08 -0.06
N GLN A 188 -0.87 -3.17 -0.70
CA GLN A 188 -2.19 -2.67 -0.26
C GLN A 188 -3.37 -3.49 -0.80
N CYS A 189 -3.15 -4.73 -1.24
CA CYS A 189 -4.21 -5.65 -1.59
C CYS A 189 -4.89 -6.27 -0.36
N LEU A 190 -4.24 -6.26 0.80
CA LEU A 190 -4.76 -6.59 2.12
C LEU A 190 -4.48 -5.42 3.05
N VAL A 191 -5.49 -4.94 3.77
CA VAL A 191 -5.36 -3.78 4.66
C VAL A 191 -6.15 -3.98 5.94
N THR A 192 -5.73 -3.28 7.01
CA THR A 192 -6.45 -3.09 8.26
C THR A 192 -6.71 -1.60 8.49
N VAL A 193 -7.52 -1.22 9.46
CA VAL A 193 -7.73 0.21 9.81
C VAL A 193 -6.46 0.80 10.44
N ASP A 194 -5.75 0.04 11.26
CA ASP A 194 -4.56 0.53 11.98
C ASP A 194 -3.36 0.75 11.05
N ASP A 195 -3.21 -0.02 9.98
CA ASP A 195 -2.22 0.22 8.93
C ASP A 195 -2.34 1.62 8.32
N GLN A 196 -3.59 2.08 8.14
CA GLN A 196 -3.87 3.36 7.50
C GLN A 196 -3.64 4.58 8.42
N HIS A 197 -3.46 4.36 9.72
CA HIS A 197 -3.21 5.43 10.69
C HIS A 197 -1.74 5.58 11.07
N GLY A 198 -0.85 4.78 10.47
CA GLY A 198 0.55 4.67 10.85
C GLY A 198 0.67 4.36 12.35
N HIS A 199 1.49 3.45 12.75
CA HIS A 199 1.65 3.00 14.14
C HIS A 199 2.08 4.10 15.14
N SER A 200 1.60 5.33 14.94
CA SER A 200 1.74 6.43 15.90
C SER A 200 0.91 6.06 17.12
N GLY A 201 1.58 5.53 18.14
CA GLY A 201 0.98 5.14 19.39
C GLY A 201 0.05 6.20 19.94
N ARG A 202 -1.23 6.10 19.64
CA ARG A 202 -2.25 6.67 20.50
C ARG A 202 -2.25 5.81 21.75
N SER A 203 -1.39 6.19 22.71
CA SER A 203 -1.65 5.86 24.09
C SER A 203 -3.09 6.31 24.37
N ARG A 204 -3.96 5.34 24.61
CA ARG A 204 -5.29 5.63 25.17
C ARG A 204 -5.02 6.51 26.40
N HIS A 205 -5.36 7.78 26.32
CA HIS A 205 -5.55 8.58 27.50
C HIS A 205 -6.73 7.94 28.25
N GLU A 206 -6.43 7.21 29.31
CA GLU A 206 -7.39 6.96 30.36
C GLU A 206 -7.74 8.31 31.01
N GLY A 207 -8.62 9.06 30.35
CA GLY A 207 -9.30 10.21 30.89
C GLY A 207 -10.41 9.70 31.79
N HIS A 208 -10.21 9.73 33.09
CA HIS A 208 -11.28 9.66 34.06
C HIS A 208 -12.23 10.84 33.85
N ASP A 209 -13.27 10.64 33.04
CA ASP A 209 -14.38 11.57 32.99
C ASP A 209 -15.58 10.99 33.70
N LYS A 210 -15.85 11.57 34.85
CA LYS A 210 -17.14 11.48 35.55
C LYS A 210 -18.20 12.09 34.63
N TRP A 211 -19.31 11.36 34.46
CA TRP A 211 -20.59 11.72 33.80
C TRP A 211 -20.78 11.31 32.34
N GLY A 212 -21.67 10.35 32.19
CA GLY A 212 -22.38 10.11 30.95
C GLY A 212 -22.35 8.66 30.43
N LYS A 213 -23.39 7.89 30.81
CA LYS A 213 -23.71 6.60 30.16
C LYS A 213 -23.90 6.80 28.66
N TRP A 214 -22.99 6.25 27.84
CA TRP A 214 -23.26 5.94 26.45
C TRP A 214 -23.50 4.45 26.33
N SER A 215 -24.69 4.09 25.90
CA SER A 215 -25.09 2.71 25.63
C SER A 215 -24.39 2.25 24.34
N HIS A 216 -23.38 1.43 24.47
CA HIS A 216 -22.84 0.68 23.34
C HIS A 216 -23.85 -0.39 22.93
N HIS A 217 -24.37 -0.30 21.73
CA HIS A 217 -25.05 -1.41 21.08
C HIS A 217 -23.99 -2.38 20.64
N GLY A 218 -23.89 -3.51 21.33
CA GLY A 218 -22.88 -4.52 21.11
C GLY A 218 -23.05 -5.22 19.75
N HIS A 219 -22.02 -5.14 18.95
CA HIS A 219 -21.66 -6.22 18.04
C HIS A 219 -20.42 -6.86 18.65
N GLY A 220 -20.45 -8.15 18.90
CA GLY A 220 -19.49 -8.87 19.73
C GLY A 220 -18.13 -9.18 19.08
N GLY A 221 -17.59 -8.28 18.28
CA GLY A 221 -16.19 -8.29 17.84
C GLY A 221 -15.35 -7.40 18.75
N LYS A 222 -14.14 -7.78 19.06
CA LYS A 222 -13.15 -6.86 19.66
C LYS A 222 -12.85 -5.79 18.64
N GLU A 223 -12.96 -4.50 19.00
CA GLU A 223 -12.42 -3.41 18.16
C GLU A 223 -10.96 -3.74 17.80
N GLY A 224 -10.64 -3.77 16.49
CA GLY A 224 -9.29 -3.98 15.99
C GLY A 224 -9.01 -5.30 15.27
N ASP A 225 -9.99 -6.18 15.06
CA ASP A 225 -9.79 -7.46 14.35
C ASP A 225 -10.33 -7.41 12.89
N GLU A 226 -10.48 -6.22 12.31
CA GLU A 226 -11.02 -6.04 10.96
C GLU A 226 -9.95 -5.93 9.90
N ALA A 227 -10.13 -6.68 8.81
CA ALA A 227 -9.28 -6.60 7.63
C ALA A 227 -10.10 -6.77 6.35
N TRP A 228 -9.54 -6.24 5.26
CA TRP A 228 -10.11 -6.35 3.92
C TRP A 228 -9.04 -6.76 2.93
N PHE A 229 -9.38 -7.63 1.99
CA PHE A 229 -8.54 -7.85 0.83
C PHE A 229 -9.32 -7.73 -0.48
N ALA A 230 -8.61 -7.34 -1.52
CA ALA A 230 -9.17 -7.06 -2.83
C ALA A 230 -8.66 -8.01 -3.90
N THR A 231 -9.49 -8.22 -4.93
CA THR A 231 -9.23 -9.16 -6.01
C THR A 231 -9.54 -8.56 -7.39
N GLY A 232 -9.11 -9.27 -8.42
CA GLY A 232 -9.44 -9.07 -9.82
C GLY A 232 -9.13 -10.33 -10.61
N GLY A 233 -8.80 -10.20 -11.90
CA GLY A 233 -8.45 -11.33 -12.75
C GLY A 233 -9.63 -12.13 -13.27
N GLY A 234 -10.63 -12.40 -12.44
CA GLY A 234 -11.84 -13.16 -12.77
C GLY A 234 -12.95 -12.31 -13.41
N ALA A 235 -14.16 -12.81 -13.36
CA ALA A 235 -15.34 -12.15 -13.96
C ALA A 235 -15.77 -10.87 -13.20
N GLN A 236 -15.37 -10.72 -11.94
CA GLN A 236 -15.72 -9.60 -11.06
C GLN A 236 -14.55 -9.24 -10.17
N SER A 237 -14.36 -7.93 -9.92
CA SER A 237 -13.53 -7.45 -8.83
C SER A 237 -14.32 -7.50 -7.53
N ARG A 238 -13.76 -8.13 -6.51
CA ARG A 238 -14.42 -8.36 -5.23
C ARG A 238 -13.58 -7.86 -4.07
N VAL A 239 -14.24 -7.55 -2.95
CA VAL A 239 -13.59 -7.26 -1.68
C VAL A 239 -14.09 -8.26 -0.64
N PHE A 240 -13.15 -8.90 0.02
CA PHE A 240 -13.41 -9.78 1.15
C PHE A 240 -13.16 -9.00 2.44
N ARG A 241 -14.01 -9.21 3.45
CA ARG A 241 -13.92 -8.60 4.79
C ARG A 241 -13.98 -9.66 5.87
N THR A 242 -13.12 -9.51 6.86
CA THR A 242 -13.19 -10.21 8.15
C THR A 242 -13.43 -9.21 9.28
N THR A 243 -14.03 -9.67 10.38
CA THR A 243 -14.23 -8.91 11.63
C THR A 243 -13.79 -9.73 12.85
N ASP A 244 -13.06 -10.81 12.64
CA ASP A 244 -12.64 -11.76 13.65
C ASP A 244 -11.19 -12.25 13.46
N GLY A 245 -10.33 -11.37 12.93
CA GLY A 245 -8.91 -11.66 12.77
C GLY A 245 -8.62 -12.70 11.68
N GLY A 246 -9.46 -12.78 10.64
CA GLY A 246 -9.23 -13.65 9.49
C GLY A 246 -9.82 -15.05 9.63
N GLN A 247 -10.64 -15.33 10.66
CA GLN A 247 -11.28 -16.65 10.85
C GLN A 247 -12.45 -16.85 9.90
N THR A 248 -13.30 -15.82 9.75
CA THR A 248 -14.42 -15.84 8.80
C THR A 248 -14.37 -14.63 7.86
N TRP A 249 -14.76 -14.85 6.60
CA TRP A 249 -14.73 -13.83 5.58
C TRP A 249 -16.06 -13.73 4.86
N LYS A 250 -16.52 -12.50 4.62
CA LYS A 250 -17.63 -12.17 3.74
C LYS A 250 -17.08 -11.53 2.47
N VAL A 251 -17.81 -11.62 1.37
CA VAL A 251 -17.37 -11.06 0.09
C VAL A 251 -18.46 -10.20 -0.53
N SER A 252 -18.07 -9.10 -1.13
CA SER A 252 -18.94 -8.21 -1.91
C SER A 252 -18.33 -7.93 -3.29
N ALA A 253 -19.19 -7.81 -4.30
CA ALA A 253 -18.76 -7.36 -5.63
C ALA A 253 -18.63 -5.84 -5.68
N THR A 254 -17.71 -5.35 -6.52
CA THR A 254 -17.53 -3.92 -6.75
C THR A 254 -17.87 -3.55 -8.20
N PRO A 255 -18.13 -2.27 -8.50
CA PRO A 255 -18.31 -1.79 -9.86
C PRO A 255 -17.00 -1.62 -10.64
N ILE A 256 -15.84 -1.88 -10.02
CA ILE A 256 -14.53 -1.76 -10.70
C ILE A 256 -14.39 -2.90 -11.70
N PRO A 257 -14.00 -2.62 -12.97
CA PRO A 257 -13.81 -3.64 -13.98
C PRO A 257 -12.80 -4.70 -13.58
N SER A 258 -13.04 -5.94 -14.02
CA SER A 258 -12.18 -7.09 -13.76
C SER A 258 -11.83 -7.81 -15.09
N GLY A 259 -10.65 -8.40 -15.12
CA GLY A 259 -10.13 -9.16 -16.26
C GLY A 259 -8.70 -9.63 -15.97
N PRO A 260 -8.05 -10.31 -16.93
CA PRO A 260 -6.72 -10.91 -16.70
C PRO A 260 -5.64 -9.93 -16.24
N SER A 261 -5.77 -8.64 -16.55
CA SER A 261 -4.87 -7.55 -16.15
C SER A 261 -5.57 -6.43 -15.38
N SER A 262 -6.86 -6.60 -15.07
CA SER A 262 -7.68 -5.57 -14.45
C SER A 262 -8.38 -6.04 -13.19
N GLY A 263 -8.58 -5.12 -12.26
CA GLY A 263 -9.21 -5.37 -10.98
C GLY A 263 -8.94 -4.26 -9.98
N ILE A 264 -9.05 -4.60 -8.71
CA ILE A 264 -8.68 -3.73 -7.59
C ILE A 264 -7.22 -4.02 -7.23
N PHE A 265 -6.42 -2.97 -7.09
CA PHE A 265 -5.00 -3.07 -6.77
C PHE A 265 -4.66 -2.53 -5.37
N ALA A 266 -5.47 -1.60 -4.87
CA ALA A 266 -5.29 -1.07 -3.54
C ALA A 266 -6.63 -0.77 -2.86
N LEU A 267 -6.66 -0.98 -1.56
CA LEU A 267 -7.71 -0.59 -0.64
C LEU A 267 -7.18 0.47 0.32
N ALA A 268 -8.07 1.34 0.78
CA ALA A 268 -7.77 2.24 1.89
C ALA A 268 -9.03 2.45 2.74
N PHE A 269 -8.96 2.10 4.01
CA PHE A 269 -10.01 2.30 5.00
C PHE A 269 -9.54 3.28 6.06
N ARG A 270 -10.32 4.35 6.32
CA ARG A 270 -10.00 5.31 7.39
C ARG A 270 -10.66 4.95 8.71
N ASP A 271 -11.69 4.12 8.69
CA ASP A 271 -12.42 3.57 9.82
C ASP A 271 -13.11 2.26 9.37
N ASP A 272 -13.78 1.56 10.27
CA ASP A 272 -14.45 0.27 10.04
C ASP A 272 -15.65 0.35 9.07
N GLU A 273 -16.14 1.54 8.77
CA GLU A 273 -17.28 1.75 7.85
C GLU A 273 -16.85 2.36 6.51
N HIS A 274 -15.84 3.28 6.52
CA HIS A 274 -15.56 4.13 5.37
C HIS A 274 -14.22 3.81 4.72
N GLY A 275 -14.27 3.44 3.46
CA GLY A 275 -13.09 3.15 2.66
C GLY A 275 -13.31 3.38 1.18
N PHE A 276 -12.25 3.14 0.43
CA PHE A 276 -12.32 3.09 -1.03
C PHE A 276 -11.41 1.99 -1.60
N ALA A 277 -11.81 1.51 -2.77
CA ALA A 277 -11.05 0.60 -3.61
C ALA A 277 -10.63 1.32 -4.88
N VAL A 278 -9.41 1.14 -5.34
CA VAL A 278 -8.89 1.70 -6.58
C VAL A 278 -8.15 0.65 -7.39
N GLY A 279 -8.20 0.80 -8.72
CA GLY A 279 -7.54 -0.13 -9.61
C GLY A 279 -7.53 0.34 -11.06
N GLY A 280 -7.90 -0.55 -11.96
CA GLY A 280 -7.91 -0.36 -13.41
C GLY A 280 -7.24 -1.52 -14.13
N ASP A 281 -6.71 -1.26 -15.33
CA ASP A 281 -5.97 -2.23 -16.13
C ASP A 281 -4.49 -1.83 -16.20
N PHE A 282 -3.59 -2.66 -15.63
CA PHE A 282 -2.16 -2.36 -15.63
C PHE A 282 -1.49 -2.57 -16.99
N ALA A 283 -2.08 -3.41 -17.85
CA ALA A 283 -1.55 -3.68 -19.19
C ALA A 283 -2.02 -2.63 -20.21
N ALA A 284 -3.13 -1.95 -19.92
CA ALA A 284 -3.70 -0.88 -20.74
C ALA A 284 -4.21 0.25 -19.82
N PRO A 285 -3.33 1.12 -19.28
CA PRO A 285 -3.70 2.16 -18.32
C PRO A 285 -4.43 3.32 -19.01
N VAL A 286 -5.60 3.01 -19.58
CA VAL A 286 -6.48 3.98 -20.24
C VAL A 286 -7.54 4.52 -19.28
N PRO A 287 -8.11 5.71 -19.56
CA PRO A 287 -9.21 6.26 -18.78
C PRO A 287 -10.38 5.29 -18.65
N ASN A 288 -10.85 5.09 -17.43
CA ASN A 288 -12.03 4.29 -17.13
C ASN A 288 -12.85 4.96 -16.02
N PRO A 289 -14.14 5.24 -16.24
CA PRO A 289 -14.99 5.95 -15.27
C PRO A 289 -15.26 5.14 -13.99
N ASN A 290 -14.90 3.86 -13.95
CA ASN A 290 -15.15 2.97 -12.82
C ASN A 290 -13.87 2.52 -12.09
N ASN A 291 -12.75 3.23 -12.23
CA ASN A 291 -11.48 2.83 -11.61
C ASN A 291 -11.44 2.97 -10.08
N LEU A 292 -12.45 3.61 -9.47
CA LEU A 292 -12.51 3.81 -8.02
C LEU A 292 -13.94 3.73 -7.50
N ALA A 293 -14.12 3.00 -6.41
CA ALA A 293 -15.39 2.84 -5.71
C ALA A 293 -15.25 3.11 -4.22
N LEU A 294 -16.30 3.66 -3.61
CA LEU A 294 -16.41 4.02 -2.21
C LEU A 294 -17.34 3.06 -1.48
N THR A 295 -17.04 2.79 -0.22
CA THR A 295 -17.94 2.17 0.75
C THR A 295 -18.21 3.09 1.93
N LYS A 296 -19.37 2.90 2.59
CA LYS A 296 -19.80 3.59 3.82
C LYS A 296 -20.40 2.61 4.83
N ASP A 297 -20.20 1.33 4.60
CA ASP A 297 -20.78 0.22 5.38
C ASP A 297 -19.75 -0.92 5.53
N GLY A 298 -18.47 -0.56 5.60
CA GLY A 298 -17.39 -1.50 5.81
C GLY A 298 -17.14 -2.45 4.64
N GLY A 299 -17.49 -2.04 3.42
CA GLY A 299 -17.29 -2.87 2.23
C GLY A 299 -18.43 -3.84 1.94
N ASN A 300 -19.62 -3.72 2.62
CA ASN A 300 -20.79 -4.51 2.25
C ASN A 300 -21.37 -4.06 0.90
N THR A 301 -21.34 -2.74 0.63
CA THR A 301 -21.75 -2.16 -0.66
C THR A 301 -20.74 -1.15 -1.18
N TRP A 302 -20.66 -1.04 -2.51
CA TRP A 302 -19.69 -0.19 -3.21
C TRP A 302 -20.37 0.68 -4.27
N LYS A 303 -19.96 1.94 -4.36
CA LYS A 303 -20.46 2.89 -5.37
C LYS A 303 -19.29 3.62 -6.01
N VAL A 304 -19.33 3.77 -7.32
CA VAL A 304 -18.35 4.58 -8.06
C VAL A 304 -18.35 6.01 -7.51
N ALA A 305 -17.18 6.60 -7.31
CA ALA A 305 -17.02 8.00 -6.91
C ALA A 305 -17.55 8.95 -7.98
N LYS A 306 -17.87 10.18 -7.60
CA LYS A 306 -18.39 11.20 -8.54
C LYS A 306 -17.40 11.53 -9.66
N THR A 307 -16.12 11.64 -9.33
CA THR A 307 -15.03 11.61 -10.30
C THR A 307 -13.98 10.62 -9.81
N VAL A 308 -13.28 9.96 -10.71
CA VAL A 308 -12.28 8.94 -10.42
C VAL A 308 -10.92 9.37 -10.96
N PRO A 309 -9.81 8.75 -10.53
CA PRO A 309 -8.52 8.88 -11.20
C PRO A 309 -8.67 8.55 -12.69
N ASN A 310 -7.96 9.29 -13.53
CA ASN A 310 -8.10 9.16 -14.98
C ASN A 310 -7.71 7.76 -15.51
N GLU A 311 -6.69 7.14 -14.88
CA GLU A 311 -6.09 5.89 -15.33
C GLU A 311 -5.89 4.93 -14.15
N TYR A 312 -5.26 3.78 -14.44
CA TYR A 312 -4.87 2.79 -13.45
C TYR A 312 -4.08 3.39 -12.28
N ARG A 313 -4.45 3.00 -11.05
CA ARG A 313 -3.73 3.32 -9.81
C ARG A 313 -3.50 2.04 -9.00
N SER A 314 -2.30 1.94 -8.43
CA SER A 314 -1.82 0.76 -7.70
C SER A 314 -1.60 0.97 -6.21
N GLY A 315 -1.51 2.21 -5.76
CA GLY A 315 -1.33 2.57 -4.35
C GLY A 315 -2.36 3.58 -3.88
N ALA A 316 -2.77 3.48 -2.61
CA ALA A 316 -3.85 4.28 -2.02
C ALA A 316 -3.61 4.52 -0.54
N HIS A 317 -3.84 5.75 -0.04
CA HIS A 317 -3.78 6.02 1.39
C HIS A 317 -4.59 7.27 1.78
N TRP A 318 -5.14 7.28 3.00
CA TRP A 318 -5.74 8.46 3.60
C TRP A 318 -4.66 9.37 4.22
N ILE A 319 -4.71 10.66 3.92
CA ILE A 319 -3.84 11.68 4.57
C ILE A 319 -4.45 12.09 5.91
N ASP A 320 -5.76 12.25 5.93
CA ASP A 320 -6.58 12.64 7.08
C ASP A 320 -8.04 12.19 6.85
N ASP A 321 -8.97 12.56 7.74
CA ASP A 321 -10.39 12.16 7.67
C ASP A 321 -11.13 12.63 6.39
N ARG A 322 -10.54 13.54 5.60
CA ARG A 322 -11.15 14.12 4.40
C ARG A 322 -10.33 13.96 3.14
N SER A 323 -9.04 13.83 3.30
CA SER A 323 -8.07 13.88 2.20
C SER A 323 -7.45 12.50 1.98
N ALA A 324 -7.37 12.09 0.72
CA ALA A 324 -6.76 10.82 0.34
C ALA A 324 -5.92 10.96 -0.92
N LEU A 325 -4.94 10.07 -1.08
CA LEU A 325 -4.03 9.96 -2.21
C LEU A 325 -4.22 8.63 -2.91
N VAL A 326 -4.04 8.63 -4.23
CA VAL A 326 -3.78 7.44 -5.03
C VAL A 326 -2.63 7.70 -5.98
N VAL A 327 -1.82 6.68 -6.20
CA VAL A 327 -0.65 6.74 -7.09
C VAL A 327 -0.65 5.57 -8.06
N GLY A 328 0.00 5.75 -9.19
CA GLY A 328 0.20 4.72 -10.19
C GLY A 328 1.35 5.08 -11.15
N PRO A 329 1.65 4.21 -12.13
CA PRO A 329 2.73 4.44 -13.09
C PRO A 329 2.57 5.70 -13.92
N THR A 330 1.35 6.21 -14.07
CA THR A 330 1.02 7.34 -14.92
C THR A 330 0.62 8.60 -14.14
N GLY A 331 0.83 8.62 -12.83
CA GLY A 331 0.61 9.82 -12.03
C GLY A 331 -0.02 9.57 -10.67
N SER A 332 -0.34 10.68 -10.00
CA SER A 332 -0.92 10.73 -8.67
C SER A 332 -2.14 11.63 -8.64
N ASP A 333 -3.18 11.19 -7.95
CA ASP A 333 -4.40 11.96 -7.75
C ASP A 333 -4.68 12.16 -6.26
N VAL A 334 -5.42 13.22 -5.95
CA VAL A 334 -5.82 13.60 -4.60
C VAL A 334 -7.31 13.88 -4.53
N SER A 335 -7.91 13.45 -3.45
CA SER A 335 -9.26 13.86 -3.01
C SER A 335 -9.16 14.71 -1.76
N PHE A 336 -10.06 15.72 -1.61
CA PHE A 336 -10.21 16.54 -0.39
C PHE A 336 -11.64 16.50 0.17
N ASP A 337 -12.48 15.61 -0.35
CA ASP A 337 -13.89 15.50 -0.02
C ASP A 337 -14.33 14.05 0.30
N ARG A 338 -13.47 13.34 1.02
CA ARG A 338 -13.67 11.96 1.47
C ARG A 338 -13.78 10.97 0.30
N GLY A 339 -12.93 11.16 -0.72
CA GLY A 339 -12.86 10.27 -1.87
C GLY A 339 -13.96 10.47 -2.91
N ASN A 340 -14.88 11.45 -2.75
CA ASN A 340 -15.97 11.64 -3.72
C ASN A 340 -15.50 12.22 -5.05
N THR A 341 -14.52 13.15 -5.01
CA THR A 341 -13.94 13.70 -6.25
C THR A 341 -12.42 13.61 -6.22
N TRP A 342 -11.83 13.30 -7.36
CA TRP A 342 -10.41 13.12 -7.55
C TRP A 342 -9.87 14.03 -8.63
N ARG A 343 -8.63 14.50 -8.46
CA ARG A 343 -7.91 15.32 -9.43
C ARG A 343 -6.42 14.96 -9.43
N GLY A 344 -5.84 14.91 -10.62
CA GLY A 344 -4.40 14.74 -10.80
C GLY A 344 -3.62 15.94 -10.25
N PHE A 345 -2.43 15.67 -9.67
CA PHE A 345 -1.52 16.71 -9.20
C PHE A 345 -0.05 16.44 -9.55
N ASP A 346 0.29 15.26 -9.99
CA ASP A 346 1.65 14.85 -10.39
C ASP A 346 1.56 13.75 -11.46
N GLU A 347 2.47 13.77 -12.43
CA GLU A 347 2.55 12.80 -13.53
C GLU A 347 3.69 11.77 -13.34
N GLY A 348 4.39 11.81 -12.19
CA GLY A 348 5.48 10.91 -11.89
C GLY A 348 5.01 9.48 -11.64
N SER A 349 5.82 8.51 -12.07
CA SER A 349 5.54 7.08 -11.87
C SER A 349 5.82 6.67 -10.43
N PHE A 350 4.78 6.18 -9.72
CA PHE A 350 4.89 5.54 -8.43
C PHE A 350 4.04 4.26 -8.40
N ASP A 351 4.43 3.28 -7.60
CA ASP A 351 3.68 2.03 -7.43
C ASP A 351 2.90 2.01 -6.11
N THR A 352 3.43 2.65 -5.06
CA THR A 352 2.87 2.61 -3.70
C THR A 352 2.96 3.97 -3.03
N VAL A 353 2.05 4.23 -2.09
CA VAL A 353 1.99 5.43 -1.24
C VAL A 353 1.63 5.02 0.17
N ASP A 354 2.27 5.63 1.15
CA ASP A 354 1.94 5.43 2.55
C ASP A 354 2.09 6.74 3.35
N CYS A 355 1.25 6.94 4.37
CA CYS A 355 1.18 8.16 5.16
C CYS A 355 1.16 7.84 6.65
N ALA A 356 2.13 8.33 7.39
CA ALA A 356 2.08 8.37 8.85
C ALA A 356 1.33 9.61 9.36
N GLY A 357 1.01 9.63 10.65
CA GLY A 357 0.36 10.75 11.29
C GLY A 357 1.05 12.10 11.03
N GLY A 358 0.26 13.20 10.98
CA GLY A 358 0.77 14.55 10.71
C GLY A 358 1.10 14.85 9.26
N HIS A 359 0.45 14.16 8.31
CA HIS A 359 0.62 14.32 6.87
C HIS A 359 2.02 13.93 6.34
N ALA A 360 2.68 13.00 6.98
CA ALA A 360 3.98 12.47 6.56
C ALA A 360 3.80 11.40 5.47
N CYS A 361 3.46 11.80 4.26
CA CYS A 361 3.20 10.89 3.14
C CYS A 361 4.45 10.70 2.28
N TRP A 362 4.70 9.45 1.89
CA TRP A 362 5.77 9.01 1.02
C TRP A 362 5.19 8.23 -0.16
N ALA A 363 5.87 8.24 -1.29
CA ALA A 363 5.55 7.39 -2.43
C ALA A 363 6.83 6.72 -2.94
N ALA A 364 6.70 5.49 -3.43
CA ALA A 364 7.82 4.73 -3.99
C ALA A 364 7.42 4.05 -5.32
N GLY A 365 8.41 3.77 -6.18
CA GLY A 365 8.15 3.24 -7.52
C GLY A 365 9.39 2.69 -8.21
N GLU A 366 9.36 2.72 -9.53
CA GLU A 366 10.42 2.17 -10.37
C GLU A 366 11.74 2.95 -10.27
N GLN A 367 12.85 2.31 -10.66
CA GLN A 367 14.19 2.90 -10.70
C GLN A 367 14.65 3.51 -9.37
N GLY A 368 14.25 2.88 -8.24
CA GLY A 368 14.60 3.37 -6.91
C GLY A 368 13.95 4.70 -6.54
N ARG A 369 12.91 5.11 -7.27
CA ARG A 369 12.20 6.36 -7.06
C ARG A 369 11.49 6.35 -5.73
N VAL A 370 11.80 7.32 -4.88
CA VAL A 370 11.07 7.63 -3.65
C VAL A 370 10.86 9.13 -3.58
N ALA A 371 9.71 9.53 -3.07
CA ALA A 371 9.36 10.93 -2.89
C ALA A 371 8.63 11.16 -1.57
N TYR A 372 8.73 12.38 -1.07
CA TYR A 372 8.01 12.87 0.10
C TYR A 372 7.01 13.95 -0.33
N LEU A 373 5.77 13.87 0.20
CA LEU A 373 4.73 14.83 -0.13
C LEU A 373 5.00 16.18 0.52
N VAL A 374 4.93 17.24 -0.27
CA VAL A 374 5.02 18.62 0.20
C VAL A 374 3.77 19.40 -0.18
N ALA A 375 3.25 20.18 0.75
CA ALA A 375 2.16 21.11 0.52
C ALA A 375 2.71 22.52 0.50
N LYS A 376 2.59 23.21 -0.63
CA LYS A 376 2.92 24.63 -0.73
C LYS A 376 1.68 25.44 -0.39
N LYS A 377 1.84 26.47 0.47
CA LYS A 377 0.80 27.51 0.61
C LYS A 377 0.74 28.28 -0.70
N PRO A 378 -0.46 28.69 -1.15
CA PRO A 378 -0.62 29.52 -2.32
C PRO A 378 0.09 30.86 -2.18
#